data_81e369913182ba117bbfa09f2fd88acd
#
_entry.id   81e369913182ba117bbfa09f2fd88acd
#
_cell.length_a   1.000
_cell.length_b   1.000
_cell.length_c   1.000
_cell.angle_alpha   90.00
_cell.angle_beta   90.00
_cell.angle_gamma   90.00
#
_symmetry.space_group_name_H-M   'P 1'
#
loop_
_entity.id
_entity.type
_entity.pdbx_description
1 polymer ?
#
loop_
_entity_poly.entity_id
_entity_poly.type
_entity_poly.pdbx_seq_one_letter_code
_entity_poly.pdbx_strand_id
1 'polypeptide(L)'
;EVGELPLAVQAKLLRTLQNGEIQRLGADQVLKVDVRIVAATNRQLPERVREGHFRADLYHRLSVYPVRIPPLRERGNDVLLLAGRFLEINRTRLGLRGLRLSPRADTALCAYAWPGNVRELEHVIGRAALRAISHGAARGEIVTLEPAHLDLDLSTDGAVLPEDFSAPGDAGGDRAEDRAGDATDLPL
;
A
#
# COMPACT_ATOMS: atom_id res chain seq x y z
N GLU A 1 12.44 -14.68 4.99
CA GLU A 1 12.72 -13.80 6.13
C GLU A 1 14.05 -14.21 6.79
N VAL A 2 15.07 -13.36 6.72
CA VAL A 2 16.41 -13.72 7.22
C VAL A 2 16.46 -13.91 8.73
N GLY A 3 15.60 -13.19 9.48
CA GLY A 3 15.52 -13.29 10.95
C GLY A 3 15.00 -14.63 11.50
N GLU A 4 14.41 -15.46 10.64
CA GLU A 4 13.85 -16.77 11.02
C GLU A 4 14.78 -17.95 10.65
N LEU A 5 15.93 -17.66 10.03
CA LEU A 5 16.85 -18.72 9.60
C LEU A 5 17.46 -19.43 10.80
N PRO A 6 17.53 -20.78 10.81
CA PRO A 6 18.29 -21.52 11.80
C PRO A 6 19.77 -21.14 11.81
N LEU A 7 20.44 -21.17 12.96
CA LEU A 7 21.85 -20.79 13.12
C LEU A 7 22.80 -21.50 12.15
N ALA A 8 22.52 -22.79 11.83
CA ALA A 8 23.30 -23.56 10.87
C ALA A 8 23.19 -22.98 9.43
N VAL A 9 22.02 -22.46 9.06
CA VAL A 9 21.79 -21.81 7.75
C VAL A 9 22.42 -20.42 7.73
N GLN A 10 22.35 -19.70 8.84
CA GLN A 10 23.02 -18.40 8.99
C GLN A 10 24.54 -18.52 8.78
N ALA A 11 25.17 -19.57 9.31
CA ALA A 11 26.61 -19.84 9.09
C ALA A 11 26.95 -20.09 7.62
N LYS A 12 26.07 -20.81 6.89
CA LYS A 12 26.25 -21.03 5.43
C LYS A 12 26.09 -19.74 4.64
N LEU A 13 25.08 -18.95 4.98
CA LEU A 13 24.84 -17.63 4.36
C LEU A 13 26.04 -16.69 4.57
N LEU A 14 26.62 -16.70 5.77
CA LEU A 14 27.82 -15.90 6.07
C LEU A 14 28.99 -16.29 5.18
N ARG A 15 29.24 -17.58 4.96
CA ARG A 15 30.30 -18.04 4.04
C ARG A 15 30.07 -17.56 2.61
N THR A 16 28.82 -17.60 2.16
CA THR A 16 28.46 -17.08 0.84
C THR A 16 28.74 -15.58 0.72
N LEU A 17 28.41 -14.81 1.78
CA LEU A 17 28.66 -13.37 1.82
C LEU A 17 30.16 -13.00 1.92
N GLN A 18 30.97 -13.86 2.52
CA GLN A 18 32.39 -13.62 2.72
C GLN A 18 33.24 -14.07 1.53
N ASN A 19 32.99 -15.27 1.05
CA ASN A 19 33.85 -15.95 0.09
C ASN A 19 33.23 -16.08 -1.31
N GLY A 20 31.93 -15.77 -1.47
CA GLY A 20 31.22 -16.05 -2.71
C GLY A 20 31.03 -17.55 -2.95
N GLU A 21 31.00 -18.37 -1.89
CA GLU A 21 30.97 -19.83 -1.99
C GLU A 21 29.62 -20.38 -1.61
N ILE A 22 29.10 -21.27 -2.44
CA ILE A 22 27.89 -22.04 -2.17
C ILE A 22 28.18 -23.53 -2.33
N GLN A 23 27.51 -24.36 -1.53
CA GLN A 23 27.55 -25.79 -1.65
C GLN A 23 26.12 -26.32 -1.83
N ARG A 24 25.90 -27.10 -2.88
CA ARG A 24 24.61 -27.75 -3.12
C ARG A 24 24.34 -28.80 -2.07
N LEU A 25 23.10 -29.00 -1.68
CA LEU A 25 22.72 -30.07 -0.77
C LEU A 25 23.11 -31.46 -1.40
N GLY A 26 23.86 -32.24 -0.63
CA GLY A 26 24.32 -33.59 -1.09
C GLY A 26 25.50 -33.54 -2.05
N ALA A 27 26.13 -32.42 -2.30
CA ALA A 27 27.35 -32.34 -3.12
C ALA A 27 28.53 -31.90 -2.26
N ASP A 28 29.71 -32.51 -2.53
CA ASP A 28 30.98 -32.15 -1.89
C ASP A 28 31.66 -30.95 -2.56
N GLN A 29 31.22 -30.59 -3.76
CA GLN A 29 31.81 -29.48 -4.54
C GLN A 29 31.31 -28.13 -4.10
N VAL A 30 32.26 -27.21 -3.86
CA VAL A 30 32.02 -25.79 -3.61
C VAL A 30 32.01 -25.06 -4.95
N LEU A 31 30.97 -24.25 -5.17
CA LEU A 31 30.83 -23.39 -6.35
C LEU A 31 31.08 -21.94 -5.96
N LYS A 32 31.89 -21.24 -6.73
CA LYS A 32 32.03 -19.78 -6.61
C LYS A 32 30.91 -19.10 -7.35
N VAL A 33 30.29 -18.11 -6.68
CA VAL A 33 29.20 -17.30 -7.21
C VAL A 33 29.49 -15.83 -6.94
N ASP A 34 29.11 -14.99 -7.90
CA ASP A 34 29.06 -13.54 -7.75
C ASP A 34 27.57 -13.15 -7.67
N VAL A 35 27.12 -12.80 -6.47
CA VAL A 35 25.70 -12.52 -6.21
C VAL A 35 25.55 -11.29 -5.32
N ARG A 36 24.55 -10.47 -5.61
CA ARG A 36 24.09 -9.43 -4.70
C ARG A 36 22.97 -9.98 -3.81
N ILE A 37 23.15 -9.87 -2.49
CA ILE A 37 22.16 -10.32 -1.53
C ILE A 37 21.32 -9.14 -1.08
N VAL A 38 19.99 -9.30 -1.12
CA VAL A 38 19.00 -8.42 -0.53
C VAL A 38 18.26 -9.23 0.51
N ALA A 39 18.34 -8.83 1.78
CA ALA A 39 17.68 -9.50 2.89
C ALA A 39 16.51 -8.65 3.39
N ALA A 40 15.42 -9.31 3.78
CA ALA A 40 14.28 -8.68 4.41
C ALA A 40 13.88 -9.45 5.68
N THR A 41 13.46 -8.72 6.71
CA THR A 41 12.93 -9.28 7.95
C THR A 41 11.99 -8.29 8.62
N ASN A 42 11.00 -8.80 9.33
CA ASN A 42 10.16 -8.05 10.24
C ASN A 42 10.65 -8.12 11.70
N ARG A 43 11.74 -8.87 11.96
CA ARG A 43 12.32 -9.04 13.30
C ARG A 43 13.35 -7.96 13.59
N GLN A 44 13.45 -7.58 14.86
CA GLN A 44 14.52 -6.73 15.40
C GLN A 44 15.81 -7.54 15.51
N LEU A 45 16.64 -7.55 14.46
CA LEU A 45 17.87 -8.36 14.43
C LEU A 45 18.83 -8.09 15.60
N PRO A 46 19.01 -6.83 16.09
CA PRO A 46 19.84 -6.57 17.26
C PRO A 46 19.36 -7.29 18.54
N GLU A 47 18.05 -7.44 18.71
CA GLU A 47 17.46 -8.19 19.82
C GLU A 47 17.72 -9.68 19.67
N ARG A 48 17.49 -10.21 18.45
CA ARG A 48 17.76 -11.61 18.13
C ARG A 48 19.23 -11.98 18.33
N VAL A 49 20.16 -11.05 18.09
CA VAL A 49 21.60 -11.25 18.39
C VAL A 49 21.81 -11.37 19.91
N ARG A 50 21.21 -10.48 20.72
CA ARG A 50 21.31 -10.52 22.19
C ARG A 50 20.75 -11.82 22.80
N GLU A 51 19.68 -12.33 22.20
CA GLU A 51 19.03 -13.59 22.58
C GLU A 51 19.78 -14.85 22.07
N GLY A 52 20.83 -14.69 21.27
CA GLY A 52 21.57 -15.81 20.68
C GLY A 52 20.87 -16.52 19.52
N HIS A 53 19.75 -15.98 19.03
CA HIS A 53 18.99 -16.55 17.91
C HIS A 53 19.48 -16.07 16.54
N PHE A 54 20.33 -15.05 16.52
CA PHE A 54 20.94 -14.53 15.29
C PHE A 54 22.42 -14.26 15.52
N ARG A 55 23.26 -14.62 14.57
CA ARG A 55 24.72 -14.44 14.67
C ARG A 55 25.09 -12.97 14.49
N ALA A 56 25.94 -12.47 15.39
CA ALA A 56 26.42 -11.09 15.34
C ALA A 56 27.24 -10.80 14.07
N ASP A 57 28.07 -11.75 13.64
CA ASP A 57 28.90 -11.60 12.44
C ASP A 57 28.07 -11.50 11.16
N LEU A 58 27.00 -12.29 11.04
CA LEU A 58 26.05 -12.19 9.94
C LEU A 58 25.27 -10.87 9.97
N TYR A 59 24.83 -10.44 11.16
CA TYR A 59 24.15 -9.15 11.33
C TYR A 59 24.99 -8.00 10.80
N HIS A 60 26.26 -7.90 11.20
CA HIS A 60 27.16 -6.83 10.74
C HIS A 60 27.40 -6.88 9.23
N ARG A 61 27.40 -8.07 8.64
CA ARG A 61 27.60 -8.20 7.20
C ARG A 61 26.36 -7.83 6.38
N LEU A 62 25.15 -8.08 6.90
CA LEU A 62 23.89 -7.73 6.25
C LEU A 62 23.50 -6.25 6.46
N SER A 63 23.85 -5.67 7.63
CA SER A 63 23.42 -4.32 8.03
C SER A 63 24.31 -3.20 7.50
N VAL A 64 25.04 -3.43 6.40
CA VAL A 64 25.88 -2.39 5.77
C VAL A 64 25.01 -1.25 5.21
N TYR A 65 23.84 -1.58 4.68
CA TYR A 65 22.91 -0.59 4.15
C TYR A 65 21.47 -0.95 4.57
N PRO A 66 21.06 -0.58 5.79
CA PRO A 66 19.70 -0.85 6.26
C PRO A 66 18.69 0.11 5.61
N VAL A 67 17.64 -0.44 5.03
CA VAL A 67 16.51 0.32 4.50
C VAL A 67 15.29 0.04 5.36
N ARG A 68 14.80 1.07 6.05
CA ARG A 68 13.56 0.97 6.82
C ARG A 68 12.37 1.22 5.91
N ILE A 69 11.44 0.29 5.87
CA ILE A 69 10.16 0.45 5.19
C ILE A 69 9.13 0.91 6.23
N PRO A 70 8.60 2.14 6.13
CA PRO A 70 7.60 2.62 7.07
C PRO A 70 6.28 1.86 6.92
N PRO A 71 5.47 1.71 7.99
CA PRO A 71 4.14 1.15 7.92
C PRO A 71 3.21 2.05 7.08
N LEU A 72 2.11 1.46 6.58
CA LEU A 72 1.22 2.14 5.64
C LEU A 72 0.65 3.45 6.20
N ARG A 73 0.32 3.50 7.51
CA ARG A 73 -0.15 4.72 8.19
C ARG A 73 0.83 5.91 8.15
N GLU A 74 2.13 5.66 7.95
CA GLU A 74 3.18 6.68 7.86
C GLU A 74 3.49 7.10 6.41
N ARG A 75 2.77 6.52 5.44
CA ARG A 75 3.04 6.70 4.01
C ARG A 75 2.05 7.64 3.31
N GLY A 76 1.24 8.36 4.08
CA GLY A 76 0.31 9.37 3.55
C GLY A 76 -0.66 8.77 2.51
N ASN A 77 -0.67 9.37 1.32
CA ASN A 77 -1.62 8.99 0.26
C ASN A 77 -1.29 7.67 -0.48
N ASP A 78 -0.23 6.97 -0.11
CA ASP A 78 0.12 5.68 -0.73
C ASP A 78 -1.00 4.65 -0.56
N VAL A 79 -1.82 4.78 0.48
CA VAL A 79 -3.00 3.92 0.68
C VAL A 79 -3.95 3.97 -0.51
N LEU A 80 -4.22 5.15 -1.08
CA LEU A 80 -5.11 5.31 -2.23
C LEU A 80 -4.46 4.77 -3.52
N LEU A 81 -3.16 5.00 -3.69
CA LEU A 81 -2.41 4.46 -4.83
C LEU A 81 -2.45 2.92 -4.84
N LEU A 82 -2.20 2.30 -3.69
CA LEU A 82 -2.26 0.85 -3.53
C LEU A 82 -3.69 0.32 -3.68
N ALA A 83 -4.68 1.00 -3.10
CA ALA A 83 -6.09 0.66 -3.27
C ALA A 83 -6.47 0.66 -4.75
N GLY A 84 -6.09 1.68 -5.52
CA GLY A 84 -6.30 1.73 -6.97
C GLY A 84 -5.71 0.52 -7.71
N ARG A 85 -4.50 0.08 -7.30
CA ARG A 85 -3.89 -1.13 -7.85
C ARG A 85 -4.70 -2.39 -7.52
N PHE A 86 -5.15 -2.53 -6.28
CA PHE A 86 -5.96 -3.69 -5.86
C PHE A 86 -7.36 -3.69 -6.48
N LEU A 87 -7.97 -2.51 -6.70
CA LEU A 87 -9.21 -2.39 -7.46
C LEU A 87 -9.04 -2.94 -8.87
N GLU A 88 -7.97 -2.58 -9.58
CA GLU A 88 -7.72 -3.06 -10.94
C GLU A 88 -7.48 -4.58 -11.00
N ILE A 89 -6.73 -5.13 -10.04
CA ILE A 89 -6.53 -6.58 -9.91
C ILE A 89 -7.88 -7.29 -9.71
N ASN A 90 -8.72 -6.79 -8.80
CA ASN A 90 -10.03 -7.39 -8.51
C ASN A 90 -11.02 -7.17 -9.67
N ARG A 91 -11.01 -6.00 -10.31
CA ARG A 91 -11.80 -5.74 -11.52
C ARG A 91 -11.56 -6.80 -12.58
N THR A 92 -10.29 -7.06 -12.89
CA THR A 92 -9.89 -8.05 -13.90
C THR A 92 -10.27 -9.46 -13.47
N ARG A 93 -9.99 -9.84 -12.20
CA ARG A 93 -10.29 -11.17 -11.66
C ARG A 93 -11.79 -11.49 -11.66
N LEU A 94 -12.63 -10.48 -11.38
CA LEU A 94 -14.09 -10.63 -11.27
C LEU A 94 -14.84 -10.39 -12.60
N GLY A 95 -14.12 -10.01 -13.66
CA GLY A 95 -14.71 -9.72 -14.96
C GLY A 95 -15.63 -8.50 -14.97
N LEU A 96 -15.32 -7.48 -14.15
CA LEU A 96 -16.11 -6.26 -14.03
C LEU A 96 -15.72 -5.25 -15.11
N ARG A 97 -16.68 -4.46 -15.58
CA ARG A 97 -16.43 -3.33 -16.49
C ARG A 97 -15.62 -2.24 -15.82
N GLY A 98 -15.94 -1.92 -14.56
CA GLY A 98 -15.25 -0.94 -13.73
C GLY A 98 -15.43 -1.23 -12.25
N LEU A 99 -14.41 -0.87 -11.44
CA LEU A 99 -14.46 -0.94 -9.99
C LEU A 99 -13.75 0.30 -9.43
N ARG A 100 -14.45 1.07 -8.60
CA ARG A 100 -13.92 2.33 -8.04
C ARG A 100 -14.35 2.52 -6.59
N LEU A 101 -13.67 3.39 -5.88
CA LEU A 101 -14.07 3.87 -4.57
C LEU A 101 -15.00 5.09 -4.71
N SER A 102 -15.90 5.27 -3.75
CA SER A 102 -16.57 6.55 -3.56
C SER A 102 -15.65 7.51 -2.80
N PRO A 103 -15.85 8.84 -2.88
CA PRO A 103 -15.05 9.81 -2.10
C PRO A 103 -15.10 9.56 -0.59
N ARG A 104 -16.22 9.06 -0.08
CA ARG A 104 -16.35 8.68 1.33
C ARG A 104 -15.52 7.44 1.67
N ALA A 105 -15.43 6.48 0.76
CA ALA A 105 -14.58 5.30 0.93
C ALA A 105 -13.09 5.68 0.90
N ASP A 106 -12.68 6.61 0.03
CA ASP A 106 -11.32 7.15 0.00
C ASP A 106 -10.94 7.76 1.35
N THR A 107 -11.83 8.61 1.90
CA THR A 107 -11.62 9.22 3.22
C THR A 107 -11.50 8.16 4.32
N ALA A 108 -12.35 7.14 4.31
CA ALA A 108 -12.31 6.05 5.30
C ALA A 108 -10.99 5.26 5.21
N LEU A 109 -10.50 4.97 4.00
CA LEU A 109 -9.21 4.30 3.82
C LEU A 109 -8.03 5.13 4.34
N CYS A 110 -8.04 6.45 4.13
CA CYS A 110 -7.00 7.35 4.62
C CYS A 110 -7.02 7.50 6.15
N ALA A 111 -8.19 7.42 6.77
CA ALA A 111 -8.36 7.56 8.22
C ALA A 111 -8.02 6.29 9.00
N TYR A 112 -7.99 5.12 8.37
CA TYR A 112 -7.76 3.85 9.04
C TYR A 112 -6.28 3.60 9.30
N ALA A 113 -5.95 3.00 10.46
CA ALA A 113 -4.57 2.83 10.93
C ALA A 113 -3.77 1.72 10.25
N TRP A 114 -4.42 0.81 9.55
CA TRP A 114 -3.81 -0.30 8.81
C TRP A 114 -2.85 -1.17 9.63
N PRO A 115 -3.28 -1.79 10.74
CA PRO A 115 -2.38 -2.63 11.57
C PRO A 115 -1.77 -3.77 10.76
N GLY A 116 -2.49 -4.38 9.83
CA GLY A 116 -1.99 -5.40 8.90
C GLY A 116 -1.34 -4.84 7.63
N ASN A 117 -1.14 -3.51 7.57
CA ASN A 117 -0.48 -2.83 6.46
C ASN A 117 -1.07 -3.16 5.07
N VAL A 118 -0.21 -3.32 4.07
CA VAL A 118 -0.61 -3.56 2.67
C VAL A 118 -1.38 -4.87 2.49
N ARG A 119 -1.08 -5.92 3.28
CA ARG A 119 -1.82 -7.19 3.21
C ARG A 119 -3.27 -7.03 3.65
N GLU A 120 -3.50 -6.26 4.70
CA GLU A 120 -4.85 -5.97 5.16
C GLU A 120 -5.62 -5.15 4.14
N LEU A 121 -5.01 -4.10 3.58
CA LEU A 121 -5.60 -3.29 2.51
C LEU A 121 -6.02 -4.16 1.31
N GLU A 122 -5.15 -5.05 0.85
CA GLU A 122 -5.45 -5.98 -0.24
C GLU A 122 -6.69 -6.84 0.06
N HIS A 123 -6.75 -7.42 1.27
CA HIS A 123 -7.88 -8.24 1.70
C HIS A 123 -9.17 -7.45 1.85
N VAL A 124 -9.10 -6.22 2.40
CA VAL A 124 -10.26 -5.33 2.56
C VAL A 124 -10.85 -4.99 1.20
N ILE A 125 -10.04 -4.55 0.24
CA ILE A 125 -10.51 -4.22 -1.12
C ILE A 125 -11.08 -5.46 -1.82
N GLY A 126 -10.44 -6.62 -1.68
CA GLY A 126 -10.93 -7.87 -2.25
C GLY A 126 -12.29 -8.28 -1.70
N ARG A 127 -12.49 -8.21 -0.38
CA ARG A 127 -13.78 -8.50 0.27
C ARG A 127 -14.84 -7.48 -0.11
N ALA A 128 -14.50 -6.19 -0.14
CA ALA A 128 -15.41 -5.12 -0.51
C ALA A 128 -15.96 -5.30 -1.93
N ALA A 129 -15.10 -5.68 -2.88
CA ALA A 129 -15.51 -5.96 -4.24
C ALA A 129 -16.51 -7.13 -4.32
N LEU A 130 -16.28 -8.21 -3.57
CA LEU A 130 -17.20 -9.36 -3.51
C LEU A 130 -18.54 -8.98 -2.87
N ARG A 131 -18.54 -8.21 -1.78
CA ARG A 131 -19.77 -7.73 -1.12
C ARG A 131 -20.60 -6.86 -2.05
N ALA A 132 -19.97 -5.90 -2.75
CA ALA A 132 -20.69 -5.03 -3.68
C ALA A 132 -21.40 -5.82 -4.80
N ILE A 133 -20.76 -6.88 -5.31
CA ILE A 133 -21.38 -7.77 -6.31
C ILE A 133 -22.52 -8.57 -5.68
N SER A 134 -22.37 -9.11 -4.48
CA SER A 134 -23.41 -9.90 -3.81
C SER A 134 -24.65 -9.07 -3.47
N HIS A 135 -24.53 -7.75 -3.33
CA HIS A 135 -25.64 -6.83 -3.15
C HIS A 135 -26.31 -6.38 -4.46
N GLY A 136 -26.02 -7.05 -5.57
CA GLY A 136 -26.74 -6.87 -6.85
C GLY A 136 -26.06 -5.99 -7.87
N ALA A 137 -24.79 -5.62 -7.68
CA ALA A 137 -24.04 -4.89 -8.70
C ALA A 137 -23.86 -5.76 -9.96
N ALA A 138 -24.37 -5.28 -11.10
CA ALA A 138 -24.29 -6.01 -12.37
C ALA A 138 -22.85 -5.98 -12.91
N ARG A 139 -22.38 -7.13 -13.44
CA ARG A 139 -21.03 -7.24 -14.03
C ARG A 139 -20.78 -6.29 -15.20
N GLY A 140 -21.84 -5.83 -15.87
CA GLY A 140 -21.80 -4.88 -17.00
C GLY A 140 -21.67 -3.41 -16.59
N GLU A 141 -21.77 -3.10 -15.30
CA GLU A 141 -21.75 -1.73 -14.77
C GLU A 141 -20.45 -1.39 -14.06
N ILE A 142 -20.28 -0.09 -13.75
CA ILE A 142 -19.19 0.38 -12.91
C ILE A 142 -19.62 0.18 -11.45
N VAL A 143 -18.95 -0.72 -10.74
CA VAL A 143 -19.19 -0.99 -9.33
C VAL A 143 -18.48 0.07 -8.49
N THR A 144 -19.22 0.78 -7.65
CA THR A 144 -18.65 1.76 -6.71
C THR A 144 -18.65 1.16 -5.30
N LEU A 145 -17.48 1.13 -4.68
CA LEU A 145 -17.32 0.66 -3.30
C LEU A 145 -17.59 1.82 -2.33
N GLU A 146 -18.57 1.63 -1.47
CA GLU A 146 -18.92 2.53 -0.38
C GLU A 146 -18.22 2.11 0.92
N PRO A 147 -18.12 2.99 1.95
CA PRO A 147 -17.55 2.64 3.26
C PRO A 147 -18.15 1.38 3.88
N ALA A 148 -19.45 1.17 3.71
CA ALA A 148 -20.15 -0.03 4.21
C ALA A 148 -19.62 -1.34 3.60
N HIS A 149 -19.08 -1.32 2.39
CA HIS A 149 -18.47 -2.49 1.77
C HIS A 149 -17.09 -2.81 2.34
N LEU A 150 -16.36 -1.78 2.83
CA LEU A 150 -14.99 -1.92 3.34
C LEU A 150 -14.94 -2.65 4.67
N ASP A 151 -15.99 -2.50 5.52
CA ASP A 151 -16.06 -3.15 6.83
C ASP A 151 -14.80 -2.91 7.67
N LEU A 152 -14.45 -1.63 7.76
CA LEU A 152 -13.34 -1.17 8.60
C LEU A 152 -13.85 -0.99 10.02
N ASP A 153 -13.22 -1.66 10.99
CA ASP A 153 -13.45 -1.41 12.41
C ASP A 153 -12.86 -0.05 12.79
N LEU A 154 -13.63 1.01 12.54
CA LEU A 154 -13.27 2.38 12.92
C LEU A 154 -13.36 2.63 14.43
N SER A 155 -13.77 1.62 15.20
CA SER A 155 -14.00 1.70 16.65
C SER A 155 -12.74 1.60 17.50
N THR A 156 -11.56 1.40 16.92
CA THR A 156 -10.32 1.31 17.69
C THR A 156 -9.46 2.56 17.39
N ASP A 157 -9.56 3.52 18.28
CA ASP A 157 -8.77 4.75 18.41
C ASP A 157 -9.13 5.95 17.52
N GLY A 158 -10.02 6.82 18.04
CA GLY A 158 -9.91 8.27 17.91
C GLY A 158 -10.06 8.92 16.54
N ALA A 159 -10.54 8.23 15.51
CA ALA A 159 -10.81 8.85 14.22
C ALA A 159 -12.19 9.55 14.23
N VAL A 160 -12.22 10.82 14.63
CA VAL A 160 -13.36 11.71 14.37
C VAL A 160 -13.43 11.92 12.86
N LEU A 161 -14.42 11.30 12.23
CA LEU A 161 -14.79 11.65 10.85
C LEU A 161 -15.34 13.08 10.88
N PRO A 162 -14.85 14.03 10.09
CA PRO A 162 -15.49 15.33 9.95
C PRO A 162 -16.87 15.13 9.31
N GLU A 163 -17.92 15.49 10.05
CA GLU A 163 -19.33 15.33 9.64
C GLU A 163 -19.77 16.24 8.48
N ASP A 164 -18.94 17.21 8.07
CA ASP A 164 -19.28 18.16 7.01
C ASP A 164 -18.18 18.32 5.97
N PHE A 165 -18.21 17.46 4.97
CA PHE A 165 -17.64 17.81 3.68
C PHE A 165 -18.78 18.04 2.67
N SER A 166 -19.38 19.25 2.74
CA SER A 166 -20.20 19.76 1.65
C SER A 166 -19.30 20.04 0.46
N ALA A 167 -19.54 19.35 -0.63
CA ALA A 167 -18.88 19.61 -1.89
C ALA A 167 -19.02 21.11 -2.25
N PRO A 168 -17.98 21.78 -2.82
CA PRO A 168 -18.12 23.13 -3.32
C PRO A 168 -19.17 23.13 -4.43
N GLY A 169 -20.26 23.84 -4.18
CA GLY A 169 -21.37 24.00 -5.10
C GLY A 169 -20.89 24.60 -6.42
N ASP A 170 -21.34 23.99 -7.47
CA ASP A 170 -21.32 24.47 -8.84
C ASP A 170 -22.01 25.85 -8.88
N ALA A 171 -21.22 26.92 -8.94
CA ALA A 171 -21.73 28.27 -9.15
C ALA A 171 -22.04 28.40 -10.64
N GLY A 172 -23.24 27.94 -10.99
CA GLY A 172 -23.85 28.17 -12.29
C GLY A 172 -23.92 29.67 -12.61
N GLY A 173 -23.44 29.96 -13.81
CA GLY A 173 -23.49 31.28 -14.38
C GLY A 173 -24.91 31.83 -14.49
N ASP A 174 -25.06 33.05 -14.11
CA ASP A 174 -26.23 33.84 -14.52
C ASP A 174 -25.76 34.92 -15.50
N ARG A 175 -26.36 34.85 -16.67
CA ARG A 175 -26.28 35.83 -17.73
C ARG A 175 -27.24 36.96 -17.36
N ALA A 176 -26.74 38.16 -17.35
CA ALA A 176 -27.59 39.35 -17.55
C ALA A 176 -27.03 40.19 -18.67
N GLU A 177 -27.77 40.17 -19.76
CA GLU A 177 -27.75 41.17 -20.81
C GLU A 177 -28.14 42.56 -20.21
N ASP A 178 -27.59 43.60 -20.72
CA ASP A 178 -28.30 44.66 -21.43
C ASP A 178 -27.71 46.08 -21.20
N ARG A 179 -27.69 46.82 -22.33
CA ARG A 179 -27.76 48.25 -22.61
C ARG A 179 -26.45 49.05 -22.68
N ALA A 180 -26.02 49.31 -23.90
CA ALA A 180 -26.37 50.44 -24.79
C ALA A 180 -26.23 51.83 -24.18
N GLY A 181 -25.45 52.66 -24.84
CA GLY A 181 -25.39 54.14 -24.69
C GLY A 181 -23.98 54.62 -24.95
N ASP A 182 -23.67 54.93 -26.12
CA ASP A 182 -23.82 56.14 -26.94
C ASP A 182 -22.78 57.23 -26.66
N ALA A 183 -22.26 57.67 -27.77
CA ALA A 183 -21.80 59.00 -28.12
C ALA A 183 -20.35 59.44 -27.82
N THR A 184 -19.64 59.58 -28.98
CA THR A 184 -18.98 60.81 -29.43
C THR A 184 -17.82 61.36 -28.60
N ASP A 185 -16.62 61.43 -29.07
CA ASP A 185 -16.10 62.50 -29.89
C ASP A 185 -14.59 62.30 -30.18
N LEU A 186 -14.23 62.40 -31.41
CA LEU A 186 -12.92 62.86 -31.90
C LEU A 186 -12.90 64.40 -31.82
N PRO A 187 -11.79 65.10 -31.86
CA PRO A 187 -10.63 64.91 -32.74
C PRO A 187 -9.26 65.31 -32.14
N LEU A 188 -8.22 64.93 -32.70
CA LEU A 188 -7.04 65.48 -33.38
C LEU A 188 -5.89 64.54 -33.26
#